data_50b23ad7fc7f62750bd3c5f3ab76af01
#
_entry.id   50b23ad7fc7f62750bd3c5f3ab76af01
#
_cell.length_a   1.000
_cell.length_b   1.000
_cell.length_c   1.000
_cell.angle_alpha   90.00
_cell.angle_beta   90.00
_cell.angle_gamma   90.00
#
_symmetry.space_group_name_H-M   'P 1'
#
loop_
_entity.id
_entity.type
_entity.pdbx_description
1 polymer ?
#
loop_
_entity_poly.entity_id
_entity_poly.type
_entity_poly.pdbx_seq_one_letter_code
_entity_poly.pdbx_strand_id
1 'polypeptide(L)'
;MLVVMNDKTLSRRAVVAGLPLLLAGCSGGYRSITGELYSVPFVSMHPDLMRQEVAYGAPYRTGTVVVNIRERRLYLVQAGGRALRYAVGVGRAEARNFHGSAVIGRKEPWPSWTPTANMMRAVPHYRAYASGMAGGTENPLGARALYLYRDGEDTYFRLHGTNEPDTIGTAASSGCIRLVNQDIIDLYNRVPVGAPVVVLQT
;
A
#
# COMPACT_ATOMS: atom_id res chain seq x y z
N MET A 1 83.36 -33.80 -4.77
CA MET A 1 83.33 -32.42 -5.23
C MET A 1 81.80 -32.02 -5.31
N LEU A 2 81.40 -31.37 -4.27
CA LEU A 2 80.59 -30.12 -4.25
C LEU A 2 79.33 -30.16 -5.08
N VAL A 3 78.20 -29.72 -4.65
CA VAL A 3 77.77 -28.60 -3.79
C VAL A 3 76.35 -28.92 -3.26
N VAL A 4 76.13 -28.57 -2.00
CA VAL A 4 74.78 -28.51 -1.34
C VAL A 4 74.09 -27.27 -1.81
N MET A 5 72.80 -27.36 -2.23
CA MET A 5 71.93 -26.21 -2.21
C MET A 5 70.62 -26.60 -1.53
N ASN A 6 70.39 -25.91 -0.46
CA ASN A 6 69.24 -25.94 0.45
C ASN A 6 68.09 -25.08 -0.17
N ASP A 7 66.94 -25.67 -0.38
CA ASP A 7 65.77 -24.92 -0.83
C ASP A 7 64.65 -25.03 0.23
N LYS A 8 64.42 -23.91 0.91
CA LYS A 8 63.39 -23.75 1.90
C LYS A 8 62.10 -23.38 1.20
N THR A 9 61.19 -24.34 1.06
CA THR A 9 59.83 -24.05 0.59
C THR A 9 58.99 -23.48 1.74
N LEU A 10 58.69 -22.19 1.63
CA LEU A 10 57.73 -21.45 2.46
C LEU A 10 56.30 -21.86 2.14
N SER A 11 55.68 -22.57 3.09
CA SER A 11 54.26 -22.88 3.08
C SER A 11 53.44 -21.59 3.27
N ARG A 12 52.76 -21.11 2.21
CA ARG A 12 51.76 -20.05 2.30
C ARG A 12 50.42 -20.64 2.73
N ARG A 13 50.14 -20.59 4.02
CA ARG A 13 48.79 -20.79 4.54
C ARG A 13 47.95 -19.59 4.13
N ALA A 14 47.08 -19.76 3.14
CA ALA A 14 46.06 -18.82 2.80
C ALA A 14 45.00 -18.83 3.93
N VAL A 15 44.95 -17.74 4.69
CA VAL A 15 43.87 -17.45 5.62
C VAL A 15 42.71 -16.92 4.80
N VAL A 16 41.69 -17.74 4.56
CA VAL A 16 40.42 -17.28 3.99
C VAL A 16 39.65 -16.57 5.10
N ALA A 17 39.76 -15.27 5.15
CA ALA A 17 38.88 -14.45 5.99
C ALA A 17 37.49 -14.45 5.36
N GLY A 18 36.59 -15.25 5.95
CA GLY A 18 35.14 -15.19 5.61
C GLY A 18 34.60 -13.85 6.02
N LEU A 19 34.21 -13.03 5.04
CA LEU A 19 33.35 -11.85 5.27
C LEU A 19 31.98 -12.36 5.67
N PRO A 20 31.39 -11.88 6.78
CA PRO A 20 29.96 -12.13 7.05
C PRO A 20 29.16 -11.35 6.03
N LEU A 21 28.37 -12.04 5.19
CA LEU A 21 27.28 -11.42 4.42
C LEU A 21 26.27 -10.87 5.42
N LEU A 22 26.33 -9.57 5.68
CA LEU A 22 25.24 -8.85 6.30
C LEU A 22 24.09 -8.83 5.29
N LEU A 23 23.10 -9.71 5.48
CA LEU A 23 21.80 -9.60 4.87
C LEU A 23 21.16 -8.31 5.41
N ALA A 24 21.38 -7.21 4.72
CA ALA A 24 20.64 -5.99 4.95
C ALA A 24 19.19 -6.26 4.53
N GLY A 25 18.35 -6.61 5.50
CA GLY A 25 16.92 -6.64 5.32
C GLY A 25 16.49 -5.25 4.85
N CYS A 26 15.98 -5.14 3.62
CA CYS A 26 15.37 -3.92 3.10
C CYS A 26 14.08 -3.62 3.88
N SER A 27 14.18 -3.09 5.08
CA SER A 27 13.08 -2.38 5.72
C SER A 27 12.93 -1.06 4.96
N GLY A 28 11.96 -1.01 4.04
CA GLY A 28 11.63 0.21 3.30
C GLY A 28 11.13 1.27 4.25
N GLY A 29 12.02 2.11 4.74
CA GLY A 29 11.64 3.27 5.53
C GLY A 29 11.13 4.38 4.63
N TYR A 30 9.94 4.92 4.96
CA TYR A 30 9.31 6.03 4.24
C TYR A 30 9.35 7.29 5.08
N ARG A 31 9.76 8.41 4.48
CA ARG A 31 9.72 9.71 5.14
C ARG A 31 8.31 10.30 5.11
N SER A 32 7.82 10.78 6.25
CA SER A 32 6.64 11.63 6.33
C SER A 32 6.91 13.01 5.72
N ILE A 33 5.86 13.82 5.55
CA ILE A 33 5.98 15.23 5.12
C ILE A 33 6.81 16.05 6.13
N THR A 34 6.84 15.66 7.40
CA THR A 34 7.64 16.26 8.48
C THR A 34 9.11 15.82 8.47
N GLY A 35 9.49 14.93 7.57
CA GLY A 35 10.85 14.39 7.50
C GLY A 35 11.12 13.21 8.43
N GLU A 36 10.14 12.80 9.26
CA GLU A 36 10.25 11.61 10.10
C GLU A 36 10.23 10.32 9.26
N LEU A 37 11.03 9.35 9.69
CA LEU A 37 11.12 8.06 9.05
C LEU A 37 10.17 7.07 9.75
N TYR A 38 9.10 6.66 9.06
CA TYR A 38 8.23 5.60 9.55
C TYR A 38 8.61 4.27 8.90
N SER A 39 8.80 3.26 9.72
CA SER A 39 8.90 1.87 9.27
C SER A 39 7.49 1.33 9.03
N VAL A 40 7.24 0.82 7.83
CA VAL A 40 5.99 0.11 7.53
C VAL A 40 6.26 -1.38 7.67
N PRO A 41 5.72 -2.05 8.69
CA PRO A 41 5.86 -3.48 8.84
C PRO A 41 5.24 -4.21 7.64
N PHE A 42 5.90 -5.26 7.16
CA PHE A 42 5.27 -6.16 6.21
C PHE A 42 4.19 -6.97 6.92
N VAL A 43 2.97 -6.92 6.40
CA VAL A 43 1.83 -7.70 6.90
C VAL A 43 1.70 -8.97 6.05
N SER A 44 1.88 -10.13 6.68
CA SER A 44 1.58 -11.42 6.04
C SER A 44 0.07 -11.63 5.99
N MET A 45 -0.43 -11.97 4.81
CA MET A 45 -1.86 -12.22 4.58
C MET A 45 -2.05 -13.61 3.98
N HIS A 46 -3.30 -14.10 4.02
CA HIS A 46 -3.65 -15.30 3.27
C HIS A 46 -3.25 -15.14 1.79
N PRO A 47 -2.69 -16.16 1.11
CA PRO A 47 -2.22 -16.06 -0.26
C PRO A 47 -3.21 -15.43 -1.25
N ASP A 48 -4.51 -15.71 -1.10
CA ASP A 48 -5.57 -15.13 -1.95
C ASP A 48 -5.74 -13.62 -1.80
N LEU A 49 -5.30 -13.05 -0.68
CA LEU A 49 -5.33 -11.62 -0.41
C LEU A 49 -4.04 -10.91 -0.81
N MET A 50 -3.00 -11.66 -1.12
CA MET A 50 -1.74 -11.06 -1.56
C MET A 50 -1.89 -10.43 -2.95
N ARG A 51 -1.12 -9.37 -3.18
CA ARG A 51 -1.01 -8.75 -4.50
C ARG A 51 -0.52 -9.74 -5.55
N GLN A 52 -1.23 -9.82 -6.67
CA GLN A 52 -0.94 -10.76 -7.76
C GLN A 52 -1.16 -10.11 -9.13
N GLU A 53 -0.36 -10.49 -10.10
CA GLU A 53 -0.65 -10.19 -11.50
C GLU A 53 -1.61 -11.25 -12.03
N VAL A 54 -2.71 -10.81 -12.66
CA VAL A 54 -3.79 -11.68 -13.14
C VAL A 54 -4.18 -11.33 -14.59
N ALA A 55 -4.77 -12.29 -15.31
CA ALA A 55 -5.47 -11.99 -16.55
C ALA A 55 -6.68 -11.09 -16.26
N TYR A 56 -6.88 -10.04 -17.08
CA TYR A 56 -7.94 -9.09 -16.88
C TYR A 56 -8.47 -8.57 -18.23
N GLY A 57 -9.52 -9.21 -18.75
CA GLY A 57 -10.10 -8.94 -20.07
C GLY A 57 -11.14 -7.81 -20.09
N ALA A 58 -11.27 -6.99 -19.05
CA ALA A 58 -12.26 -5.92 -19.00
C ALA A 58 -11.88 -4.73 -19.91
N PRO A 59 -12.86 -3.97 -20.45
CA PRO A 59 -12.65 -2.95 -21.47
C PRO A 59 -12.15 -1.62 -20.90
N TYR A 60 -11.18 -1.66 -20.00
CA TYR A 60 -10.58 -0.47 -19.42
C TYR A 60 -9.17 -0.23 -19.99
N ARG A 61 -8.83 1.05 -20.21
CA ARG A 61 -7.50 1.42 -20.69
C ARG A 61 -6.43 1.14 -19.62
N THR A 62 -5.22 0.86 -20.07
CA THR A 62 -4.04 0.74 -19.19
C THR A 62 -3.91 1.96 -18.28
N GLY A 63 -3.59 1.73 -17.00
CA GLY A 63 -3.48 2.75 -15.96
C GLY A 63 -4.79 3.06 -15.24
N THR A 64 -5.93 2.47 -15.68
CA THR A 64 -7.21 2.59 -14.94
C THR A 64 -7.14 1.76 -13.65
N VAL A 65 -7.61 2.35 -12.56
CA VAL A 65 -7.85 1.66 -11.29
C VAL A 65 -9.31 1.22 -11.26
N VAL A 66 -9.57 -0.09 -11.21
CA VAL A 66 -10.93 -0.63 -11.12
C VAL A 66 -11.11 -1.28 -9.75
N VAL A 67 -12.10 -0.82 -8.99
CA VAL A 67 -12.46 -1.41 -7.69
C VAL A 67 -13.75 -2.20 -7.86
N ASN A 68 -13.73 -3.48 -7.55
CA ASN A 68 -14.93 -4.30 -7.45
C ASN A 68 -15.27 -4.51 -5.97
N ILE A 69 -16.35 -3.87 -5.52
CA ILE A 69 -16.79 -3.87 -4.11
C ILE A 69 -17.20 -5.27 -3.67
N ARG A 70 -17.93 -6.00 -4.51
CA ARG A 70 -18.42 -7.35 -4.19
C ARG A 70 -17.29 -8.36 -4.06
N GLU A 71 -16.32 -8.32 -4.97
CA GLU A 71 -15.13 -9.16 -4.92
C GLU A 71 -14.16 -8.74 -3.81
N ARG A 72 -14.25 -7.50 -3.31
CA ARG A 72 -13.26 -6.87 -2.42
C ARG A 72 -11.87 -6.90 -3.02
N ARG A 73 -11.80 -6.49 -4.29
CA ARG A 73 -10.56 -6.44 -5.08
C ARG A 73 -10.44 -5.10 -5.79
N LEU A 74 -9.20 -4.67 -5.93
CA LEU A 74 -8.80 -3.56 -6.76
C LEU A 74 -7.88 -4.08 -7.86
N TYR A 75 -8.07 -3.62 -9.07
CA TYR A 75 -7.30 -3.98 -10.26
C TYR A 75 -6.66 -2.72 -10.85
N LEU A 76 -5.34 -2.68 -10.89
CA LEU A 76 -4.61 -1.70 -11.71
C LEU A 76 -4.41 -2.31 -13.09
N VAL A 77 -5.14 -1.80 -14.08
CA VAL A 77 -5.14 -2.32 -15.45
C VAL A 77 -3.77 -2.10 -16.10
N GLN A 78 -3.23 -3.15 -16.67
CA GLN A 78 -1.95 -3.19 -17.38
C GLN A 78 -2.16 -3.50 -18.87
N ALA A 79 -1.10 -3.34 -19.66
CA ALA A 79 -1.12 -3.74 -21.06
C ALA A 79 -1.26 -5.27 -21.20
N GLY A 80 -1.68 -5.73 -22.40
CA GLY A 80 -1.73 -7.15 -22.72
C GLY A 80 -2.84 -7.94 -22.01
N GLY A 81 -3.95 -7.28 -21.63
CA GLY A 81 -5.08 -7.96 -20.99
C GLY A 81 -4.77 -8.46 -19.58
N ARG A 82 -3.92 -7.76 -18.86
CA ARG A 82 -3.50 -8.09 -17.50
C ARG A 82 -3.87 -6.98 -16.51
N ALA A 83 -3.86 -7.31 -15.23
CA ALA A 83 -3.96 -6.31 -14.16
C ALA A 83 -3.15 -6.76 -12.94
N LEU A 84 -2.69 -5.80 -12.16
CA LEU A 84 -2.19 -6.05 -10.82
C LEU A 84 -3.38 -5.99 -9.87
N ARG A 85 -3.69 -7.12 -9.23
CA ARG A 85 -4.82 -7.28 -8.31
C ARG A 85 -4.36 -7.09 -6.88
N TYR A 86 -5.10 -6.27 -6.12
CA TYR A 86 -4.93 -6.04 -4.69
C TYR A 86 -6.18 -6.46 -3.93
N ALA A 87 -6.03 -6.96 -2.71
CA ALA A 87 -7.16 -7.13 -1.81
C ALA A 87 -7.51 -5.79 -1.16
N VAL A 88 -8.82 -5.55 -0.96
CA VAL A 88 -9.30 -4.32 -0.32
C VAL A 88 -10.33 -4.60 0.77
N GLY A 89 -10.34 -3.74 1.79
CA GLY A 89 -11.46 -3.59 2.69
C GLY A 89 -12.43 -2.54 2.15
N VAL A 90 -13.73 -2.78 2.27
CA VAL A 90 -14.80 -1.91 1.73
C VAL A 90 -15.76 -1.47 2.83
N GLY A 91 -16.68 -0.55 2.53
CA GLY A 91 -17.70 -0.08 3.47
C GLY A 91 -18.66 -1.17 3.89
N ARG A 92 -19.07 -1.15 5.18
CA ARG A 92 -20.02 -2.12 5.77
C ARG A 92 -21.39 -2.10 5.12
N ALA A 93 -21.84 -0.93 4.68
CA ALA A 93 -23.11 -0.79 3.99
C ALA A 93 -22.85 -0.45 2.52
N GLU A 94 -23.42 -1.22 1.62
CA GLU A 94 -23.24 -1.07 0.17
C GLU A 94 -23.57 0.37 -0.30
N ALA A 95 -24.65 0.96 0.21
CA ALA A 95 -25.05 2.33 -0.09
C ALA A 95 -24.09 3.43 0.38
N ARG A 96 -23.08 3.08 1.21
CA ARG A 96 -22.06 4.02 1.69
C ARG A 96 -20.78 3.98 0.87
N ASN A 97 -20.62 3.00 0.00
CA ASN A 97 -19.47 2.94 -0.90
C ASN A 97 -19.64 3.95 -2.02
N PHE A 98 -18.53 4.56 -2.43
CA PHE A 98 -18.49 5.29 -3.69
C PHE A 98 -18.69 4.31 -4.85
N HIS A 99 -19.39 4.75 -5.89
CA HIS A 99 -19.59 3.99 -7.14
C HIS A 99 -19.57 4.89 -8.37
N GLY A 100 -19.26 4.28 -9.52
CA GLY A 100 -19.10 4.97 -10.79
C GLY A 100 -17.69 5.49 -11.00
N SER A 101 -17.53 6.49 -11.85
CA SER A 101 -16.24 7.00 -12.31
C SER A 101 -15.75 8.17 -11.47
N ALA A 102 -14.43 8.24 -11.30
CA ALA A 102 -13.69 9.33 -10.67
C ALA A 102 -12.28 9.40 -11.27
N VAL A 103 -11.48 10.34 -10.81
CA VAL A 103 -10.04 10.41 -11.06
C VAL A 103 -9.28 10.53 -9.75
N ILE A 104 -8.00 10.16 -9.75
CA ILE A 104 -7.11 10.51 -8.65
C ILE A 104 -6.83 12.02 -8.74
N GLY A 105 -7.46 12.82 -7.88
CA GLY A 105 -7.29 14.28 -7.89
C GLY A 105 -6.11 14.74 -7.03
N ARG A 106 -5.79 14.02 -5.96
CA ARG A 106 -4.70 14.32 -5.03
C ARG A 106 -4.09 13.05 -4.45
N LYS A 107 -2.82 13.12 -4.10
CA LYS A 107 -2.05 12.03 -3.46
C LYS A 107 -1.32 12.58 -2.24
N GLU A 108 -1.33 11.84 -1.13
CA GLU A 108 -0.70 12.30 0.10
C GLU A 108 0.02 11.14 0.82
N PRO A 109 1.32 11.30 1.12
CA PRO A 109 2.04 10.38 2.00
C PRO A 109 1.72 10.72 3.45
N TRP A 110 1.48 9.73 4.28
CA TRP A 110 1.17 9.88 5.70
C TRP A 110 0.11 10.96 5.97
N PRO A 111 -1.11 10.79 5.42
CA PRO A 111 -2.16 11.80 5.51
C PRO A 111 -2.59 12.02 6.97
N SER A 112 -2.92 13.25 7.33
CA SER A 112 -3.64 13.53 8.56
C SER A 112 -5.08 13.03 8.46
N TRP A 113 -5.67 12.65 9.59
CA TRP A 113 -7.04 12.16 9.66
C TRP A 113 -7.85 12.94 10.71
N THR A 114 -9.05 13.35 10.33
CA THR A 114 -10.03 13.92 11.26
C THR A 114 -11.35 13.14 11.10
N PRO A 115 -11.88 12.57 12.19
CA PRO A 115 -13.14 11.86 12.12
C PRO A 115 -14.30 12.79 11.79
N THR A 116 -15.21 12.35 10.93
CA THR A 116 -16.44 13.10 10.66
C THR A 116 -17.38 13.07 11.88
N ALA A 117 -18.32 14.01 11.95
CA ALA A 117 -19.35 14.01 13.00
C ALA A 117 -20.12 12.68 13.07
N ASN A 118 -20.40 12.08 11.90
CA ASN A 118 -21.05 10.77 11.83
C ASN A 118 -20.18 9.64 12.42
N MET A 119 -18.89 9.66 12.15
CA MET A 119 -17.95 8.68 12.73
C MET A 119 -17.87 8.83 14.25
N MET A 120 -17.79 10.06 14.78
CA MET A 120 -17.76 10.31 16.22
C MET A 120 -19.08 9.91 16.93
N ARG A 121 -20.22 9.95 16.21
CA ARG A 121 -21.49 9.42 16.74
C ARG A 121 -21.53 7.91 16.78
N ALA A 122 -21.04 7.27 15.70
CA ALA A 122 -21.04 5.81 15.58
C ALA A 122 -19.99 5.13 16.48
N VAL A 123 -18.86 5.80 16.72
CA VAL A 123 -17.70 5.27 17.44
C VAL A 123 -17.24 6.34 18.45
N PRO A 124 -17.77 6.35 19.68
CA PRO A 124 -17.59 7.44 20.65
C PRO A 124 -16.12 7.76 20.96
N HIS A 125 -15.20 6.79 20.97
CA HIS A 125 -13.79 7.05 21.25
C HIS A 125 -13.12 7.92 20.17
N TYR A 126 -13.67 8.03 18.96
CA TYR A 126 -13.15 8.93 17.92
C TYR A 126 -13.27 10.42 18.29
N ARG A 127 -14.08 10.76 19.32
CA ARG A 127 -14.16 12.14 19.83
C ARG A 127 -12.84 12.67 20.35
N ALA A 128 -11.96 11.79 20.85
CA ALA A 128 -10.61 12.15 21.28
C ALA A 128 -9.75 12.72 20.13
N TYR A 129 -10.12 12.43 18.88
CA TYR A 129 -9.42 12.88 17.67
C TYR A 129 -10.18 13.98 16.90
N ALA A 130 -11.13 14.66 17.54
CA ALA A 130 -11.94 15.70 16.90
C ALA A 130 -11.11 16.87 16.35
N SER A 131 -9.94 17.16 16.95
CA SER A 131 -8.97 18.15 16.45
C SER A 131 -8.04 17.62 15.36
N GLY A 132 -8.17 16.34 14.98
CA GLY A 132 -7.33 15.68 14.01
C GLY A 132 -6.22 14.82 14.63
N MET A 133 -5.76 13.85 13.86
CA MET A 133 -4.61 13.00 14.13
C MET A 133 -3.57 13.21 13.03
N ALA A 134 -2.33 13.47 13.40
CA ALA A 134 -1.22 13.56 12.44
C ALA A 134 -1.00 12.22 11.70
N GLY A 135 -0.39 12.27 10.53
CA GLY A 135 0.03 11.05 9.81
C GLY A 135 1.00 10.21 10.65
N GLY A 136 0.86 8.91 10.59
CA GLY A 136 1.67 7.96 11.36
C GLY A 136 1.12 6.54 11.30
N THR A 137 1.80 5.60 11.95
CA THR A 137 1.46 4.17 11.95
C THR A 137 0.11 3.86 12.60
N GLU A 138 -0.29 4.67 13.59
CA GLU A 138 -1.56 4.53 14.31
C GLU A 138 -2.73 5.23 13.59
N ASN A 139 -2.44 6.01 12.54
CA ASN A 139 -3.47 6.75 11.81
C ASN A 139 -4.32 5.80 10.95
N PRO A 140 -5.65 5.87 11.03
CA PRO A 140 -6.55 4.99 10.26
C PRO A 140 -6.40 5.07 8.74
N LEU A 141 -5.83 6.17 8.20
CA LEU A 141 -5.55 6.31 6.78
C LEU A 141 -4.24 5.63 6.34
N GLY A 142 -3.44 5.16 7.29
CA GLY A 142 -2.19 4.47 7.02
C GLY A 142 -1.14 5.30 6.28
N ALA A 143 -0.29 4.61 5.53
CA ALA A 143 0.91 5.20 4.95
C ALA A 143 0.68 6.14 3.76
N ARG A 144 -0.41 5.97 3.00
CA ARG A 144 -0.73 6.74 1.78
C ARG A 144 -2.23 6.91 1.61
N ALA A 145 -2.64 8.02 0.98
CA ALA A 145 -3.99 8.21 0.49
C ALA A 145 -4.01 8.73 -0.96
N LEU A 146 -4.93 8.18 -1.76
CA LEU A 146 -5.30 8.60 -3.10
C LEU A 146 -6.74 9.14 -3.02
N TYR A 147 -6.91 10.43 -3.24
CA TYR A 147 -8.19 11.13 -3.11
C TYR A 147 -8.94 11.07 -4.41
N LEU A 148 -10.21 10.66 -4.36
CA LEU A 148 -11.07 10.53 -5.53
C LEU A 148 -11.80 11.83 -5.79
N TYR A 149 -11.68 12.34 -7.02
CA TYR A 149 -12.34 13.55 -7.48
C TYR A 149 -13.32 13.22 -8.62
N ARG A 150 -14.45 13.91 -8.64
CA ARG A 150 -15.42 13.85 -9.72
C ARG A 150 -15.79 15.28 -10.12
N ASP A 151 -15.77 15.57 -11.41
CA ASP A 151 -16.09 16.89 -11.95
C ASP A 151 -15.29 18.06 -11.32
N GLY A 152 -14.03 17.75 -10.95
CA GLY A 152 -13.11 18.70 -10.31
C GLY A 152 -13.24 18.82 -8.79
N GLU A 153 -14.24 18.16 -8.19
CA GLU A 153 -14.50 18.25 -6.74
C GLU A 153 -14.10 17.00 -5.99
N ASP A 154 -13.66 17.18 -4.73
CA ASP A 154 -13.35 16.07 -3.82
C ASP A 154 -14.63 15.32 -3.44
N THR A 155 -14.68 14.04 -3.73
CA THR A 155 -15.84 13.18 -3.41
C THR A 155 -15.89 12.76 -1.94
N TYR A 156 -14.90 13.11 -1.15
CA TYR A 156 -14.67 12.61 0.20
C TYR A 156 -14.42 11.11 0.29
N PHE A 157 -14.25 10.41 -0.83
CA PHE A 157 -13.81 9.01 -0.88
C PHE A 157 -12.32 8.90 -1.20
N ARG A 158 -11.68 7.86 -0.66
CA ARG A 158 -10.24 7.63 -0.72
C ARG A 158 -9.95 6.16 -0.98
N LEU A 159 -8.84 5.91 -1.67
CA LEU A 159 -8.10 4.66 -1.56
C LEU A 159 -6.95 4.94 -0.59
N HIS A 160 -6.86 4.21 0.51
CA HIS A 160 -5.87 4.54 1.55
C HIS A 160 -5.33 3.30 2.26
N GLY A 161 -4.25 3.47 3.00
CA GLY A 161 -3.69 2.44 3.86
C GLY A 161 -4.57 2.13 5.07
N THR A 162 -4.05 1.39 6.01
CA THR A 162 -4.77 1.09 7.26
C THR A 162 -3.80 0.75 8.40
N ASN A 163 -4.21 1.06 9.62
CA ASN A 163 -3.64 0.54 10.86
C ASN A 163 -4.34 -0.77 11.32
N GLU A 164 -5.40 -1.20 10.59
CA GLU A 164 -6.18 -2.41 10.88
C GLU A 164 -6.07 -3.42 9.71
N PRO A 165 -4.91 -4.06 9.46
CA PRO A 165 -4.68 -4.91 8.30
C PRO A 165 -5.61 -6.12 8.22
N ASP A 166 -6.08 -6.64 9.36
CA ASP A 166 -7.01 -7.79 9.44
C ASP A 166 -8.39 -7.49 8.85
N THR A 167 -8.70 -6.21 8.60
CA THR A 167 -9.96 -5.79 7.96
C THR A 167 -9.92 -5.90 6.43
N ILE A 168 -8.77 -6.20 5.83
CA ILE A 168 -8.63 -6.38 4.38
C ILE A 168 -9.31 -7.68 3.93
N GLY A 169 -10.02 -7.61 2.82
CA GLY A 169 -10.88 -8.70 2.35
C GLY A 169 -12.27 -8.71 3.00
N THR A 170 -12.59 -7.76 3.89
CA THR A 170 -13.87 -7.67 4.59
C THR A 170 -14.63 -6.38 4.29
N ALA A 171 -15.89 -6.30 4.72
CA ALA A 171 -16.73 -5.10 4.67
C ALA A 171 -16.72 -4.42 6.07
N ALA A 172 -15.65 -3.69 6.37
CA ALA A 172 -15.42 -3.13 7.70
C ALA A 172 -15.30 -1.59 7.75
N SER A 173 -15.10 -0.91 6.62
CA SER A 173 -14.89 0.54 6.58
C SER A 173 -16.18 1.35 6.68
N SER A 174 -16.05 2.68 6.80
CA SER A 174 -17.16 3.64 6.73
C SER A 174 -17.54 4.04 5.30
N GLY A 175 -16.88 3.46 4.28
CA GLY A 175 -17.14 3.73 2.85
C GLY A 175 -15.89 3.88 2.00
N CYS A 176 -14.75 4.28 2.56
CA CYS A 176 -13.48 4.34 1.86
C CYS A 176 -12.91 2.94 1.59
N ILE A 177 -12.07 2.84 0.59
CA ILE A 177 -11.41 1.61 0.16
C ILE A 177 -10.06 1.51 0.87
N ARG A 178 -9.89 0.48 1.69
CA ARG A 178 -8.69 0.23 2.48
C ARG A 178 -7.77 -0.79 1.80
N LEU A 179 -6.47 -0.57 1.86
CA LEU A 179 -5.44 -1.53 1.47
C LEU A 179 -4.48 -1.72 2.65
N VAL A 180 -3.75 -2.83 2.70
CA VAL A 180 -2.58 -2.90 3.61
C VAL A 180 -1.55 -1.87 3.19
N ASN A 181 -0.74 -1.40 4.13
CA ASN A 181 0.18 -0.28 3.89
C ASN A 181 1.21 -0.58 2.78
N GLN A 182 1.73 -1.80 2.67
CA GLN A 182 2.63 -2.17 1.59
C GLN A 182 1.98 -2.10 0.19
N ASP A 183 0.69 -2.39 0.09
CA ASP A 183 -0.04 -2.39 -1.18
C ASP A 183 -0.47 -0.99 -1.59
N ILE A 184 -0.93 -0.15 -0.65
CA ILE A 184 -1.24 1.25 -0.98
C ILE A 184 0.02 2.04 -1.36
N ILE A 185 1.19 1.71 -0.80
CA ILE A 185 2.46 2.30 -1.19
C ILE A 185 2.82 1.91 -2.62
N ASP A 186 2.69 0.63 -2.97
CA ASP A 186 2.93 0.14 -4.32
C ASP A 186 1.98 0.80 -5.33
N LEU A 187 0.67 0.82 -5.04
CA LEU A 187 -0.33 1.47 -5.89
C LEU A 187 -0.06 2.98 -6.03
N TYR A 188 0.25 3.66 -4.93
CA TYR A 188 0.59 5.07 -4.91
C TYR A 188 1.76 5.40 -5.84
N ASN A 189 2.80 4.58 -5.87
CA ASN A 189 3.98 4.80 -6.71
C ASN A 189 3.69 4.58 -8.20
N ARG A 190 2.71 3.71 -8.53
CA ARG A 190 2.34 3.37 -9.93
C ARG A 190 1.34 4.33 -10.55
N VAL A 191 0.46 4.91 -9.75
CA VAL A 191 -0.72 5.64 -10.24
C VAL A 191 -0.47 7.15 -10.15
N PRO A 192 -0.49 7.91 -11.29
CA PRO A 192 -0.35 9.36 -11.27
C PRO A 192 -1.64 10.08 -10.83
N VAL A 193 -1.54 11.36 -10.48
CA VAL A 193 -2.68 12.27 -10.43
C VAL A 193 -3.31 12.33 -11.83
N GLY A 194 -4.63 12.37 -11.92
CA GLY A 194 -5.40 12.29 -13.16
C GLY A 194 -5.74 10.87 -13.62
N ALA A 195 -5.17 9.83 -12.99
CA ALA A 195 -5.50 8.46 -13.36
C ALA A 195 -6.99 8.16 -13.14
N PRO A 196 -7.66 7.48 -14.11
CA PRO A 196 -9.07 7.15 -13.98
C PRO A 196 -9.29 6.05 -12.94
N VAL A 197 -10.37 6.20 -12.21
CA VAL A 197 -10.86 5.22 -11.22
C VAL A 197 -12.29 4.86 -11.57
N VAL A 198 -12.61 3.57 -11.57
CA VAL A 198 -13.97 3.05 -11.73
C VAL A 198 -14.28 2.16 -10.53
N VAL A 199 -15.37 2.45 -9.84
CA VAL A 199 -15.83 1.63 -8.71
C VAL A 199 -17.12 0.94 -9.08
N LEU A 200 -17.08 -0.39 -9.12
CA LEU A 200 -18.17 -1.29 -9.47
C LEU A 200 -18.84 -1.82 -8.21
N GLN A 201 -20.16 -1.89 -8.22
CA GLN A 201 -20.97 -2.53 -7.16
C GLN A 201 -21.34 -3.99 -7.49
N THR A 202 -21.02 -4.42 -8.73
CA THR A 202 -21.35 -5.77 -9.24
C THR A 202 -20.39 -6.83 -8.78
#